data_d3dd094f968f6cd062d4c1e8accac05e
#
_entry.id   d3dd094f968f6cd062d4c1e8accac05e
#
_cell.length_a   1.000
_cell.length_b   1.000
_cell.length_c   1.000
_cell.angle_alpha   90.00
_cell.angle_beta   90.00
_cell.angle_gamma   90.00
#
_symmetry.space_group_name_H-M   'P 1'
#
loop_
_entity.id
_entity.type
_entity.pdbx_description
1 polymer ?
#
loop_
_entity_poly.entity_id
_entity_poly.type
_entity_poly.pdbx_seq_one_letter_code
_entity_poly.pdbx_strand_id
1 'polypeptide(L)'
;MAIVGENGSGKTTLIETLAGLIPLREGGVYWRGDAGKVVTVRDSAGRRNAPPPMGLTLQKDGICGDETVLERLSDSLEVEGISASEEEIYKVLETWGLGHRSGDRVLHLSGGLRRRLSILCGLAPAALREEPTTVLLDEPSEGLDASAKDLLIGWLRALSSRNHGVVFATHDRELINCADRVVSINERKISEEVGESSGTACELPATCISKEPRPILSVVRWSFRTEYRNPVDTIGKATPAIVSLLLAYALVGELDIDSHGSELLAALVLAPAFITAIASPAILGRLSESDCGRWWDAVVGPMARPAYSIGGSSIILPIPVVYLSWFVLAGSVDSETSSEVLWWIWLPALSMLDLAVAATALHIMVGDLSRASAAPAPLLLVVLVWPFLELTDALST
;
A
#
# COMPACT_ATOMS: atom_id res chain seq x y z
N MET A 1 -12.36 22.85 8.68
CA MET A 1 -11.49 23.24 9.80
C MET A 1 -10.05 23.28 9.32
N ALA A 2 -9.38 24.41 9.51
CA ALA A 2 -7.96 24.55 9.21
C ALA A 2 -7.11 24.36 10.47
N ILE A 3 -6.00 23.63 10.35
CA ILE A 3 -4.97 23.49 11.37
C ILE A 3 -3.78 24.34 10.93
N VAL A 4 -3.43 25.35 11.75
CA VAL A 4 -2.37 26.31 11.45
C VAL A 4 -1.29 26.29 12.53
N GLY A 5 -0.09 26.76 12.21
CA GLY A 5 1.04 26.83 13.12
C GLY A 5 2.36 26.90 12.37
N GLU A 6 3.42 27.23 13.08
CA GLU A 6 4.77 27.28 12.50
C GLU A 6 5.25 25.92 11.96
N ASN A 7 6.31 25.94 11.15
CA ASN A 7 6.94 24.71 10.71
C ASN A 7 7.48 23.94 11.93
N GLY A 8 7.17 22.64 11.99
CA GLY A 8 7.53 21.80 13.13
C GLY A 8 6.58 21.89 14.34
N SER A 9 5.47 22.65 14.29
CA SER A 9 4.48 22.72 15.37
C SER A 9 3.68 21.43 15.59
N GLY A 10 3.74 20.47 14.65
CA GLY A 10 3.06 19.17 14.76
C GLY A 10 1.79 19.05 13.94
N LYS A 11 1.50 19.92 12.96
CA LYS A 11 0.33 19.85 12.09
C LYS A 11 0.22 18.50 11.36
N THR A 12 1.27 18.12 10.62
CA THR A 12 1.38 16.82 9.94
C THR A 12 1.20 15.67 10.92
N THR A 13 1.88 15.72 12.08
CA THR A 13 1.75 14.71 13.14
C THR A 13 0.30 14.57 13.60
N LEU A 14 -0.43 15.67 13.74
CA LEU A 14 -1.83 15.64 14.13
C LEU A 14 -2.71 14.99 13.03
N ILE A 15 -2.55 15.37 11.75
CA ILE A 15 -3.26 14.73 10.63
C ILE A 15 -2.97 13.23 10.59
N GLU A 16 -1.70 12.84 10.66
CA GLU A 16 -1.30 11.43 10.66
C GLU A 16 -1.80 10.67 11.90
N THR A 17 -1.88 11.34 13.05
CA THR A 17 -2.48 10.76 14.26
C THR A 17 -3.96 10.51 14.07
N LEU A 18 -4.70 11.47 13.52
CA LEU A 18 -6.12 11.32 13.20
C LEU A 18 -6.35 10.18 12.20
N ALA A 19 -5.47 10.02 11.21
CA ALA A 19 -5.50 8.89 10.26
C ALA A 19 -5.07 7.54 10.89
N GLY A 20 -4.70 7.51 12.18
CA GLY A 20 -4.26 6.29 12.89
C GLY A 20 -2.86 5.81 12.55
N LEU A 21 -2.03 6.62 11.88
CA LEU A 21 -0.67 6.25 11.46
C LEU A 21 0.34 6.33 12.61
N ILE A 22 0.17 7.28 13.53
CA ILE A 22 1.13 7.53 14.61
C ILE A 22 0.77 6.73 15.87
N PRO A 23 1.73 5.97 16.46
CA PRO A 23 1.53 5.32 17.75
C PRO A 23 1.29 6.34 18.86
N LEU A 24 0.30 6.06 19.72
CA LEU A 24 -0.04 6.94 20.84
C LEU A 24 0.64 6.46 22.14
N ARG A 25 1.16 7.40 22.91
CA ARG A 25 1.66 7.12 24.27
C ARG A 25 0.52 7.09 25.27
N GLU A 26 -0.46 7.96 25.09
CA GLU A 26 -1.64 8.11 25.94
C GLU A 26 -2.87 8.45 25.10
N GLY A 27 -4.07 8.10 25.58
CA GLY A 27 -5.32 8.40 24.93
C GLY A 27 -5.66 7.51 23.74
N GLY A 28 -6.48 8.01 22.83
CA GLY A 28 -6.93 7.28 21.66
C GLY A 28 -7.58 8.17 20.60
N VAL A 29 -7.61 7.68 19.37
CA VAL A 29 -8.33 8.25 18.23
C VAL A 29 -9.60 7.45 18.02
N TYR A 30 -10.72 8.14 18.10
CA TYR A 30 -12.05 7.58 17.98
C TYR A 30 -12.81 8.29 16.88
N TRP A 31 -13.34 7.52 15.95
CA TRP A 31 -14.16 8.03 14.87
C TRP A 31 -15.59 7.58 15.01
N ARG A 32 -16.51 8.44 14.64
CA ARG A 32 -17.92 8.07 14.56
C ARG A 32 -18.20 7.56 13.15
N GLY A 33 -18.47 6.27 13.02
CA GLY A 33 -18.87 5.64 11.77
C GLY A 33 -20.37 5.75 11.54
N ASP A 34 -20.83 5.09 10.49
CA ASP A 34 -22.24 5.00 10.13
C ASP A 34 -23.09 4.50 11.31
N ALA A 35 -24.33 4.95 11.39
CA ALA A 35 -25.25 4.66 12.50
C ALA A 35 -24.76 5.12 13.90
N GLY A 36 -23.78 6.05 13.98
CA GLY A 36 -23.28 6.60 15.25
C GLY A 36 -22.38 5.68 16.05
N LYS A 37 -21.99 4.52 15.52
CA LYS A 37 -21.07 3.59 16.19
C LYS A 37 -19.68 4.21 16.27
N VAL A 38 -19.09 4.22 17.46
CA VAL A 38 -17.73 4.70 17.66
C VAL A 38 -16.74 3.58 17.33
N VAL A 39 -15.81 3.87 16.43
CA VAL A 39 -14.70 2.99 16.04
C VAL A 39 -13.42 3.51 16.67
N THR A 40 -12.73 2.67 17.44
CA THR A 40 -11.38 2.97 17.92
C THR A 40 -10.41 2.75 16.77
N VAL A 41 -9.89 3.81 16.18
CA VAL A 41 -8.90 3.72 15.10
C VAL A 41 -7.54 3.33 15.67
N ARG A 42 -7.12 4.01 16.74
CA ARG A 42 -5.89 3.70 17.46
C ARG A 42 -5.98 4.11 18.92
N ASP A 43 -5.35 3.34 19.82
CA ASP A 43 -5.21 3.71 21.24
C ASP A 43 -3.81 3.45 21.78
N SER A 44 -3.56 3.92 23.01
CA SER A 44 -2.29 3.75 23.72
C SER A 44 -2.04 2.31 24.20
N ALA A 45 -3.07 1.44 24.17
CA ALA A 45 -2.93 0.01 24.44
C ALA A 45 -2.44 -0.80 23.20
N GLY A 46 -2.13 -0.12 22.10
CA GLY A 46 -1.64 -0.72 20.87
C GLY A 46 -2.74 -1.25 19.94
N ARG A 47 -4.02 -1.08 20.29
CA ARG A 47 -5.12 -1.46 19.37
C ARG A 47 -5.12 -0.53 18.17
N ARG A 48 -5.25 -1.12 16.98
CA ARG A 48 -5.38 -0.40 15.72
C ARG A 48 -6.39 -1.11 14.82
N ASN A 49 -7.33 -0.35 14.28
CA ASN A 49 -8.32 -0.83 13.33
C ASN A 49 -8.36 0.09 12.10
N ALA A 50 -8.94 -0.41 11.01
CA ALA A 50 -9.28 0.43 9.88
C ALA A 50 -10.23 1.54 10.33
N PRO A 51 -10.00 2.80 9.90
CA PRO A 51 -10.95 3.87 10.14
C PRO A 51 -12.26 3.60 9.35
N PRO A 52 -13.37 4.27 9.69
CA PRO A 52 -14.50 4.39 8.78
C PRO A 52 -14.06 5.03 7.46
N PRO A 53 -14.85 4.90 6.38
CA PRO A 53 -14.53 5.52 5.10
C PRO A 53 -14.15 7.00 5.25
N MET A 54 -12.99 7.37 4.69
CA MET A 54 -12.44 8.73 4.80
C MET A 54 -11.67 9.13 3.54
N GLY A 55 -11.59 10.42 3.26
CA GLY A 55 -10.62 10.95 2.29
C GLY A 55 -9.29 11.25 2.96
N LEU A 56 -8.17 10.93 2.31
CA LEU A 56 -6.85 11.19 2.87
C LEU A 56 -5.85 11.67 1.81
N THR A 57 -5.22 12.81 2.07
CA THR A 57 -4.04 13.28 1.34
C THR A 57 -2.91 13.51 2.32
N LEU A 58 -1.78 12.83 2.12
CA LEU A 58 -0.56 13.00 2.89
C LEU A 58 0.28 14.16 2.33
N GLN A 59 1.26 14.62 3.09
CA GLN A 59 2.22 15.65 2.64
C GLN A 59 3.00 15.17 1.41
N LYS A 60 3.49 13.94 1.42
CA LYS A 60 3.93 13.26 0.20
C LYS A 60 2.71 12.68 -0.51
N ASP A 61 2.77 12.55 -1.84
CA ASP A 61 1.61 12.22 -2.67
C ASP A 61 0.88 10.91 -2.31
N GLY A 62 1.55 9.95 -1.68
CA GLY A 62 0.96 8.66 -1.30
C GLY A 62 0.61 7.77 -2.51
N ILE A 63 1.29 7.96 -3.64
CA ILE A 63 0.96 7.33 -4.93
C ILE A 63 2.17 6.57 -5.47
N CYS A 64 1.94 5.35 -5.99
CA CYS A 64 2.93 4.58 -6.73
C CYS A 64 3.06 5.09 -8.18
N GLY A 65 4.28 5.21 -8.68
CA GLY A 65 4.53 5.66 -10.05
C GLY A 65 4.04 4.71 -11.14
N ASP A 66 3.91 3.43 -10.82
CA ASP A 66 3.50 2.38 -11.75
C ASP A 66 1.98 2.31 -12.01
N GLU A 67 1.17 2.98 -11.20
CA GLU A 67 -0.27 3.11 -11.42
C GLU A 67 -0.56 4.05 -12.59
N THR A 68 -1.69 3.87 -13.27
CA THR A 68 -2.24 4.92 -14.13
C THR A 68 -3.05 5.91 -13.32
N VAL A 69 -3.25 7.10 -13.87
CA VAL A 69 -4.07 8.17 -13.24
C VAL A 69 -5.48 7.66 -12.94
N LEU A 70 -6.10 6.97 -13.90
CA LEU A 70 -7.45 6.42 -13.75
C LEU A 70 -7.50 5.33 -12.68
N GLU A 71 -6.54 4.41 -12.68
CA GLU A 71 -6.46 3.34 -11.69
C GLU A 71 -6.29 3.88 -10.27
N ARG A 72 -5.42 4.89 -10.09
CA ARG A 72 -5.21 5.48 -8.79
C ARG A 72 -6.47 6.08 -8.20
N LEU A 73 -7.22 6.84 -9.02
CA LEU A 73 -8.49 7.39 -8.57
C LEU A 73 -9.53 6.29 -8.33
N SER A 74 -9.60 5.28 -9.21
CA SER A 74 -10.49 4.11 -9.02
C SER A 74 -10.18 3.39 -7.70
N ASP A 75 -8.90 3.13 -7.40
CA ASP A 75 -8.51 2.45 -6.15
C ASP A 75 -8.88 3.27 -4.92
N SER A 76 -8.72 4.61 -4.97
CA SER A 76 -9.11 5.47 -3.85
C SER A 76 -10.62 5.48 -3.60
N LEU A 77 -11.43 5.29 -4.64
CA LEU A 77 -12.88 5.17 -4.52
C LEU A 77 -13.31 3.77 -4.04
N GLU A 78 -12.75 2.71 -4.65
CA GLU A 78 -13.09 1.33 -4.29
C GLU A 78 -12.74 0.99 -2.83
N VAL A 79 -11.59 1.46 -2.33
CA VAL A 79 -11.17 1.19 -0.94
C VAL A 79 -12.14 1.79 0.06
N GLU A 80 -12.78 2.89 -0.31
CA GLU A 80 -13.80 3.56 0.48
C GLU A 80 -15.23 3.07 0.20
N GLY A 81 -15.39 2.08 -0.67
CA GLY A 81 -16.67 1.46 -1.00
C GLY A 81 -17.51 2.23 -2.02
N ILE A 82 -16.92 3.10 -2.82
CA ILE A 82 -17.64 3.83 -3.87
C ILE A 82 -17.52 3.07 -5.19
N SER A 83 -18.65 2.77 -5.79
CA SER A 83 -18.74 2.10 -7.08
C SER A 83 -19.01 3.12 -8.17
N ALA A 84 -17.96 3.65 -8.78
CA ALA A 84 -18.04 4.55 -9.91
C ALA A 84 -17.68 3.83 -11.21
N SER A 85 -18.37 4.15 -12.29
CA SER A 85 -18.02 3.70 -13.63
C SER A 85 -16.77 4.44 -14.14
N GLU A 86 -16.11 3.89 -15.13
CA GLU A 86 -14.95 4.52 -15.76
C GLU A 86 -15.29 5.90 -16.33
N GLU A 87 -16.51 6.09 -16.88
CA GLU A 87 -16.99 7.35 -17.39
C GLU A 87 -17.16 8.42 -16.28
N GLU A 88 -17.69 8.02 -15.12
CA GLU A 88 -17.82 8.91 -13.96
C GLU A 88 -16.45 9.32 -13.43
N ILE A 89 -15.52 8.36 -13.31
CA ILE A 89 -14.13 8.63 -12.90
C ILE A 89 -13.46 9.59 -13.89
N TYR A 90 -13.65 9.38 -15.20
CA TYR A 90 -13.09 10.24 -16.24
C TYR A 90 -13.60 11.68 -16.12
N LYS A 91 -14.90 11.88 -15.90
CA LYS A 91 -15.49 13.21 -15.69
C LYS A 91 -14.88 13.94 -14.49
N VAL A 92 -14.64 13.21 -13.40
CA VAL A 92 -13.98 13.75 -12.21
C VAL A 92 -12.53 14.13 -12.50
N LEU A 93 -11.79 13.30 -13.24
CA LEU A 93 -10.43 13.61 -13.69
C LEU A 93 -10.41 14.84 -14.62
N GLU A 94 -11.38 14.95 -15.52
CA GLU A 94 -11.47 16.09 -16.44
C GLU A 94 -11.68 17.41 -15.70
N THR A 95 -12.52 17.43 -14.66
CA THR A 95 -12.73 18.62 -13.81
C THR A 95 -11.42 19.13 -13.19
N TRP A 96 -10.49 18.21 -12.86
CA TRP A 96 -9.17 18.54 -12.29
C TRP A 96 -8.07 18.68 -13.35
N GLY A 97 -8.42 18.72 -14.64
CA GLY A 97 -7.48 18.84 -15.75
C GLY A 97 -6.60 17.62 -15.97
N LEU A 98 -7.01 16.44 -15.46
CA LEU A 98 -6.28 15.19 -15.55
C LEU A 98 -6.87 14.21 -16.59
N GLY A 99 -8.04 14.51 -17.19
CA GLY A 99 -8.74 13.61 -18.11
C GLY A 99 -7.88 13.16 -19.28
N HIS A 100 -7.15 14.09 -19.92
CA HIS A 100 -6.26 13.80 -21.05
C HIS A 100 -5.03 12.93 -20.69
N ARG A 101 -4.80 12.68 -19.40
CA ARG A 101 -3.71 11.86 -18.85
C ARG A 101 -4.22 10.59 -18.17
N SER A 102 -5.51 10.27 -18.27
CA SER A 102 -6.15 9.15 -17.53
C SER A 102 -5.43 7.81 -17.71
N GLY A 103 -4.94 7.52 -18.92
CA GLY A 103 -4.18 6.30 -19.24
C GLY A 103 -2.67 6.38 -18.97
N ASP A 104 -2.13 7.57 -18.64
CA ASP A 104 -0.69 7.72 -18.39
C ASP A 104 -0.31 7.15 -17.03
N ARG A 105 0.91 6.61 -16.92
CA ARG A 105 1.48 6.25 -15.63
C ARG A 105 1.79 7.50 -14.81
N VAL A 106 1.56 7.43 -13.51
CA VAL A 106 1.80 8.53 -12.57
C VAL A 106 3.26 8.99 -12.61
N LEU A 107 4.21 8.08 -12.83
CA LEU A 107 5.63 8.42 -12.96
C LEU A 107 5.93 9.40 -14.11
N HIS A 108 5.06 9.48 -15.12
CA HIS A 108 5.20 10.40 -16.27
C HIS A 108 4.53 11.75 -16.03
N LEU A 109 3.84 11.95 -14.91
CA LEU A 109 3.24 13.23 -14.56
C LEU A 109 4.29 14.22 -14.04
N SER A 110 4.08 15.49 -14.32
CA SER A 110 4.81 16.55 -13.62
C SER A 110 4.44 16.57 -12.14
N GLY A 111 5.30 17.13 -11.27
CA GLY A 111 5.04 17.24 -9.84
C GLY A 111 3.69 17.87 -9.52
N GLY A 112 3.31 18.96 -10.23
CA GLY A 112 2.03 19.62 -10.03
C GLY A 112 0.82 18.76 -10.43
N LEU A 113 0.90 18.00 -11.53
CA LEU A 113 -0.18 17.09 -11.94
C LEU A 113 -0.29 15.90 -10.97
N ARG A 114 0.84 15.39 -10.47
CA ARG A 114 0.85 14.35 -9.46
C ARG A 114 0.22 14.85 -8.16
N ARG A 115 0.54 16.08 -7.73
CA ARG A 115 -0.07 16.68 -6.56
C ARG A 115 -1.57 16.88 -6.73
N ARG A 116 -2.04 17.35 -7.89
CA ARG A 116 -3.48 17.43 -8.20
C ARG A 116 -4.17 16.08 -8.08
N LEU A 117 -3.56 15.01 -8.60
CA LEU A 117 -4.11 13.66 -8.49
C LEU A 117 -4.19 13.21 -7.03
N SER A 118 -3.13 13.43 -6.24
CA SER A 118 -3.11 13.08 -4.81
C SER A 118 -4.24 13.76 -4.04
N ILE A 119 -4.45 15.05 -4.27
CA ILE A 119 -5.52 15.82 -3.62
C ILE A 119 -6.89 15.32 -4.07
N LEU A 120 -7.05 15.09 -5.37
CA LEU A 120 -8.30 14.55 -5.92
C LEU A 120 -8.64 13.19 -5.31
N CYS A 121 -7.68 12.28 -5.15
CA CYS A 121 -7.87 10.98 -4.50
C CYS A 121 -8.31 11.11 -3.03
N GLY A 122 -7.91 12.19 -2.35
CA GLY A 122 -8.37 12.49 -1.00
C GLY A 122 -9.77 13.12 -0.93
N LEU A 123 -10.16 13.90 -1.95
CA LEU A 123 -11.45 14.62 -1.97
C LEU A 123 -12.58 13.80 -2.60
N ALA A 124 -12.27 13.03 -3.66
CA ALA A 124 -13.27 12.32 -4.46
C ALA A 124 -14.14 11.34 -3.66
N PRO A 125 -13.62 10.59 -2.66
CA PRO A 125 -14.46 9.73 -1.85
C PRO A 125 -15.60 10.46 -1.15
N ALA A 126 -15.35 11.66 -0.62
CA ALA A 126 -16.40 12.47 -0.02
C ALA A 126 -17.30 13.13 -1.07
N ALA A 127 -16.71 13.61 -2.19
CA ALA A 127 -17.47 14.30 -3.24
C ALA A 127 -18.50 13.40 -3.95
N LEU A 128 -18.21 12.09 -4.06
CA LEU A 128 -19.06 11.10 -4.72
C LEU A 128 -19.97 10.32 -3.77
N ARG A 129 -19.96 10.64 -2.47
CA ARG A 129 -20.78 9.99 -1.45
C ARG A 129 -21.87 10.94 -0.93
N GLU A 130 -23.04 10.38 -0.59
CA GLU A 130 -24.12 11.14 0.06
C GLU A 130 -23.93 11.21 1.57
N GLU A 131 -23.45 10.12 2.18
CA GLU A 131 -23.29 10.06 3.64
C GLU A 131 -22.12 10.94 4.09
N PRO A 132 -22.28 11.65 5.23
CA PRO A 132 -21.22 12.49 5.78
C PRO A 132 -19.91 11.71 5.98
N THR A 133 -18.86 12.20 5.35
CA THR A 133 -17.54 11.56 5.35
C THR A 133 -16.51 12.58 5.84
N THR A 134 -15.46 12.12 6.52
CA THR A 134 -14.36 12.98 6.92
C THR A 134 -13.23 12.93 5.89
N VAL A 135 -12.65 14.09 5.63
CA VAL A 135 -11.50 14.27 4.74
C VAL A 135 -10.35 14.89 5.53
N LEU A 136 -9.18 14.26 5.45
CA LEU A 136 -7.93 14.73 6.07
C LEU A 136 -6.93 15.11 4.98
N LEU A 137 -6.45 16.36 4.99
CA LEU A 137 -5.50 16.86 3.98
C LEU A 137 -4.29 17.49 4.68
N ASP A 138 -3.10 17.10 4.26
CA ASP A 138 -1.85 17.71 4.73
C ASP A 138 -1.23 18.58 3.63
N GLU A 139 -1.13 19.88 3.89
CA GLU A 139 -0.63 20.92 2.99
C GLU A 139 -1.20 20.82 1.55
N PRO A 140 -2.55 20.84 1.38
CA PRO A 140 -3.15 20.51 0.09
C PRO A 140 -2.92 21.57 -1.00
N SER A 141 -2.51 22.79 -0.68
CA SER A 141 -2.20 23.83 -1.69
C SER A 141 -0.76 23.79 -2.17
N GLU A 142 0.12 23.01 -1.52
CA GLU A 142 1.52 22.92 -1.90
C GLU A 142 1.68 22.35 -3.32
N GLY A 143 2.41 23.06 -4.19
CA GLY A 143 2.66 22.63 -5.58
C GLY A 143 1.50 22.83 -6.55
N LEU A 144 0.39 23.44 -6.13
CA LEU A 144 -0.72 23.81 -7.01
C LEU A 144 -0.49 25.20 -7.63
N ASP A 145 -0.94 25.36 -8.86
CA ASP A 145 -1.11 26.67 -9.48
C ASP A 145 -2.39 27.37 -9.01
N ALA A 146 -2.55 28.65 -9.35
CA ALA A 146 -3.69 29.46 -8.91
C ALA A 146 -5.04 28.82 -9.28
N SER A 147 -5.19 28.34 -10.51
CA SER A 147 -6.45 27.74 -10.96
C SER A 147 -6.83 26.46 -10.21
N ALA A 148 -5.85 25.63 -9.86
CA ALA A 148 -6.06 24.42 -9.07
C ALA A 148 -6.34 24.75 -7.60
N LYS A 149 -5.78 25.84 -7.05
CA LYS A 149 -6.12 26.32 -5.71
C LYS A 149 -7.55 26.83 -5.64
N ASP A 150 -8.00 27.62 -6.62
CA ASP A 150 -9.39 28.09 -6.69
C ASP A 150 -10.36 26.90 -6.75
N LEU A 151 -10.04 25.88 -7.55
CA LEU A 151 -10.82 24.65 -7.63
C LEU A 151 -10.84 23.91 -6.30
N LEU A 152 -9.68 23.79 -5.63
CA LEU A 152 -9.58 23.17 -4.30
C LEU A 152 -10.48 23.89 -3.30
N ILE A 153 -10.40 25.22 -3.21
CA ILE A 153 -11.24 26.04 -2.32
C ILE A 153 -12.72 25.80 -2.62
N GLY A 154 -13.10 25.81 -3.90
CA GLY A 154 -14.46 25.54 -4.33
C GLY A 154 -14.96 24.17 -3.88
N TRP A 155 -14.13 23.11 -3.98
CA TRP A 155 -14.46 21.77 -3.52
C TRP A 155 -14.56 21.69 -1.98
N LEU A 156 -13.62 22.30 -1.24
CA LEU A 156 -13.67 22.34 0.21
C LEU A 156 -14.97 22.97 0.73
N ARG A 157 -15.38 24.10 0.13
CA ARG A 157 -16.63 24.77 0.47
C ARG A 157 -17.86 23.95 0.10
N ALA A 158 -17.84 23.30 -1.07
CA ALA A 158 -18.93 22.44 -1.52
C ALA A 158 -19.08 21.18 -0.65
N LEU A 159 -17.99 20.55 -0.22
CA LEU A 159 -18.00 19.43 0.72
C LEU A 159 -18.55 19.85 2.08
N SER A 160 -18.11 20.99 2.62
CA SER A 160 -18.65 21.53 3.87
C SER A 160 -20.17 21.77 3.78
N SER A 161 -20.67 22.32 2.67
CA SER A 161 -22.09 22.54 2.44
C SER A 161 -22.92 21.25 2.34
N ARG A 162 -22.29 20.12 1.97
CA ARG A 162 -22.90 18.78 1.98
C ARG A 162 -22.70 18.05 3.31
N ASN A 163 -22.35 18.73 4.39
CA ASN A 163 -22.10 18.17 5.74
C ASN A 163 -20.93 17.18 5.83
N HIS A 164 -19.98 17.18 4.89
CA HIS A 164 -18.74 16.45 5.07
C HIS A 164 -17.79 17.21 6.00
N GLY A 165 -17.09 16.46 6.86
CA GLY A 165 -16.09 17.02 7.77
C GLY A 165 -14.74 17.14 7.05
N VAL A 166 -14.26 18.35 6.78
CA VAL A 166 -12.96 18.55 6.15
C VAL A 166 -11.99 19.15 7.16
N VAL A 167 -10.86 18.46 7.38
CA VAL A 167 -9.76 18.90 8.24
C VAL A 167 -8.49 18.99 7.39
N PHE A 168 -7.87 20.14 7.36
CA PHE A 168 -6.63 20.33 6.60
C PHE A 168 -5.59 21.12 7.37
N ALA A 169 -4.34 20.67 7.30
CA ALA A 169 -3.20 21.43 7.79
C ALA A 169 -2.67 22.31 6.67
N THR A 170 -2.43 23.58 6.94
CA THR A 170 -1.89 24.50 5.93
C THR A 170 -1.25 25.74 6.55
N HIS A 171 -0.39 26.38 5.77
CA HIS A 171 0.13 27.73 6.01
C HIS A 171 -0.36 28.75 4.95
N ASP A 172 -1.17 28.30 4.00
CA ASP A 172 -1.71 29.13 2.92
C ASP A 172 -2.89 29.96 3.43
N ARG A 173 -2.77 31.29 3.36
CA ARG A 173 -3.79 32.23 3.87
C ARG A 173 -5.14 32.11 3.16
N GLU A 174 -5.16 31.83 1.85
CA GLU A 174 -6.40 31.69 1.09
C GLU A 174 -7.19 30.47 1.57
N LEU A 175 -6.49 29.35 1.84
CA LEU A 175 -7.10 28.16 2.41
C LEU A 175 -7.54 28.37 3.86
N ILE A 176 -6.76 29.10 4.66
CA ILE A 176 -7.15 29.41 6.04
C ILE A 176 -8.45 30.23 6.06
N ASN A 177 -8.56 31.22 5.19
CA ASN A 177 -9.74 32.06 5.10
C ASN A 177 -11.00 31.30 4.62
N CYS A 178 -10.86 30.21 3.87
CA CYS A 178 -12.01 29.39 3.46
C CYS A 178 -12.56 28.48 4.56
N ALA A 179 -11.84 28.31 5.68
CA ALA A 179 -12.25 27.43 6.76
C ALA A 179 -13.34 28.06 7.64
N ASP A 180 -14.26 27.24 8.15
CA ASP A 180 -15.28 27.65 9.12
C ASP A 180 -14.72 27.73 10.55
N ARG A 181 -13.63 27.00 10.81
CA ARG A 181 -12.94 26.95 12.12
C ARG A 181 -11.44 26.88 11.88
N VAL A 182 -10.68 27.61 12.66
CA VAL A 182 -9.21 27.64 12.62
C VAL A 182 -8.68 27.16 13.97
N VAL A 183 -7.83 26.14 13.94
CA VAL A 183 -7.15 25.60 15.11
C VAL A 183 -5.66 25.92 15.00
N SER A 184 -5.17 26.75 15.88
CA SER A 184 -3.77 27.18 15.93
C SER A 184 -2.98 26.34 16.92
N ILE A 185 -1.84 25.81 16.49
CA ILE A 185 -0.89 25.05 17.32
C ILE A 185 0.36 25.90 17.51
N ASN A 186 0.48 26.51 18.68
CA ASN A 186 1.64 27.33 19.06
C ASN A 186 2.20 26.88 20.42
N GLU A 187 3.50 26.60 20.50
CA GLU A 187 4.19 26.21 21.74
C GLU A 187 3.48 25.11 22.55
N ARG A 188 2.93 24.09 21.87
CA ARG A 188 2.12 22.99 22.45
C ARG A 188 0.78 23.43 23.05
N LYS A 189 0.34 24.66 22.81
CA LYS A 189 -1.01 25.11 23.15
C LYS A 189 -1.87 25.09 21.91
N ILE A 190 -3.10 24.69 22.10
CA ILE A 190 -4.10 24.66 21.03
C ILE A 190 -5.10 25.79 21.35
N SER A 191 -5.29 26.69 20.39
CA SER A 191 -6.36 27.70 20.41
C SER A 191 -7.28 27.48 19.21
N GLU A 192 -8.55 27.78 19.38
CA GLU A 192 -9.57 27.64 18.36
C GLU A 192 -10.26 29.00 18.15
N GLU A 193 -10.44 29.35 16.89
CA GLU A 193 -11.09 30.57 16.45
C GLU A 193 -12.13 30.26 15.37
N VAL A 194 -13.14 31.11 15.24
CA VAL A 194 -14.11 31.04 14.15
C VAL A 194 -13.43 31.58 12.90
N GLY A 195 -13.50 30.81 11.81
CA GLY A 195 -12.91 31.21 10.54
C GLY A 195 -13.80 32.15 9.72
N GLU A 196 -13.26 32.69 8.65
CA GLU A 196 -13.95 33.65 7.79
C GLU A 196 -14.98 33.02 6.85
N SER A 197 -14.85 31.71 6.59
CA SER A 197 -15.72 30.94 5.67
C SER A 197 -15.78 31.53 4.27
N SER A 198 -14.68 32.10 3.79
CA SER A 198 -14.59 32.75 2.48
C SER A 198 -14.56 31.73 1.32
N GLY A 199 -14.80 32.20 0.12
CA GLY A 199 -14.78 31.38 -1.10
C GLY A 199 -16.17 30.89 -1.51
N THR A 200 -16.32 30.65 -2.81
CA THR A 200 -17.57 30.19 -3.42
C THR A 200 -17.53 28.68 -3.62
N ALA A 201 -18.56 27.97 -3.17
CA ALA A 201 -18.70 26.54 -3.44
C ALA A 201 -18.88 26.30 -4.94
N CYS A 202 -18.14 25.35 -5.48
CA CYS A 202 -18.34 24.90 -6.86
C CYS A 202 -19.34 23.75 -6.92
N GLU A 203 -19.77 23.38 -8.13
CA GLU A 203 -20.58 22.19 -8.34
C GLU A 203 -19.72 20.94 -8.20
N LEU A 204 -20.14 20.02 -7.32
CA LEU A 204 -19.50 18.72 -7.17
C LEU A 204 -20.13 17.72 -8.15
N PRO A 205 -19.39 16.68 -8.53
CA PRO A 205 -19.94 15.57 -9.31
C PRO A 205 -21.20 14.97 -8.67
N ALA A 206 -21.99 14.28 -9.49
CA ALA A 206 -23.10 13.49 -8.99
C ALA A 206 -22.59 12.36 -8.07
N THR A 207 -23.37 12.04 -7.04
CA THR A 207 -23.03 10.98 -6.10
C THR A 207 -23.16 9.61 -6.76
N CYS A 208 -22.26 8.69 -6.38
CA CYS A 208 -22.24 7.32 -6.84
C CYS A 208 -22.81 6.36 -5.80
N ILE A 209 -23.03 5.12 -6.19
CA ILE A 209 -23.53 4.08 -5.30
C ILE A 209 -22.47 3.71 -4.27
N SER A 210 -22.79 3.84 -3.00
CA SER A 210 -21.96 3.34 -1.89
C SER A 210 -22.21 1.85 -1.66
N LYS A 211 -21.14 1.09 -1.52
CA LYS A 211 -21.12 -0.34 -1.19
C LYS A 211 -20.29 -0.54 0.08
N GLU A 212 -20.41 -1.72 0.67
CA GLU A 212 -19.53 -2.09 1.77
C GLU A 212 -18.05 -2.08 1.30
N PRO A 213 -17.16 -1.33 1.98
CA PRO A 213 -15.76 -1.25 1.62
C PRO A 213 -15.08 -2.63 1.65
N ARG A 214 -14.25 -2.92 0.64
CA ARG A 214 -13.46 -4.15 0.59
C ARG A 214 -11.96 -3.82 0.46
N PRO A 215 -11.38 -3.14 1.45
CA PRO A 215 -10.06 -2.55 1.34
C PRO A 215 -8.95 -3.58 1.08
N ILE A 216 -9.05 -4.78 1.65
CA ILE A 216 -8.08 -5.87 1.41
C ILE A 216 -8.10 -6.28 -0.07
N LEU A 217 -9.28 -6.41 -0.68
CA LEU A 217 -9.39 -6.79 -2.08
C LEU A 217 -8.81 -5.72 -3.02
N SER A 218 -8.97 -4.44 -2.68
CA SER A 218 -8.38 -3.33 -3.45
C SER A 218 -6.85 -3.38 -3.40
N VAL A 219 -6.24 -3.65 -2.23
CA VAL A 219 -4.79 -3.85 -2.10
C VAL A 219 -4.31 -5.05 -2.93
N VAL A 220 -5.04 -6.17 -2.88
CA VAL A 220 -4.71 -7.37 -3.69
C VAL A 220 -4.69 -7.02 -5.17
N ARG A 221 -5.77 -6.38 -5.65
CA ARG A 221 -5.88 -5.99 -7.07
C ARG A 221 -4.78 -5.02 -7.48
N TRP A 222 -4.51 -4.02 -6.64
CA TRP A 222 -3.41 -3.08 -6.84
C TRP A 222 -2.06 -3.80 -6.94
N SER A 223 -1.77 -4.69 -6.00
CA SER A 223 -0.55 -5.49 -5.96
C SER A 223 -0.35 -6.32 -7.24
N PHE A 224 -1.40 -7.03 -7.68
CA PHE A 224 -1.37 -7.80 -8.93
C PHE A 224 -1.12 -6.94 -10.16
N ARG A 225 -1.84 -5.82 -10.29
CA ARG A 225 -1.70 -4.93 -11.46
C ARG A 225 -0.29 -4.35 -11.56
N THR A 226 0.26 -3.90 -10.44
CA THR A 226 1.60 -3.31 -10.42
C THR A 226 2.69 -4.34 -10.69
N GLU A 227 2.57 -5.57 -10.17
CA GLU A 227 3.50 -6.66 -10.47
C GLU A 227 3.44 -7.08 -11.93
N TYR A 228 2.24 -7.29 -12.48
CA TYR A 228 2.08 -7.73 -13.87
C TYR A 228 2.56 -6.68 -14.89
N ARG A 229 2.50 -5.40 -14.54
CA ARG A 229 2.90 -4.30 -15.44
C ARG A 229 4.41 -4.17 -15.62
N ASN A 230 5.19 -4.70 -14.69
CA ASN A 230 6.64 -4.62 -14.70
C ASN A 230 7.29 -6.01 -14.88
N PRO A 231 7.16 -6.63 -16.09
CA PRO A 231 7.70 -7.98 -16.33
C PRO A 231 9.21 -8.04 -16.17
N VAL A 232 9.91 -6.93 -16.36
CA VAL A 232 11.38 -6.85 -16.19
C VAL A 232 11.78 -7.10 -14.74
N ASP A 233 11.05 -6.52 -13.79
CA ASP A 233 11.29 -6.76 -12.35
C ASP A 233 11.02 -8.23 -11.99
N THR A 234 10.00 -8.82 -12.60
CA THR A 234 9.66 -10.23 -12.41
C THR A 234 10.71 -11.16 -12.98
N ILE A 235 11.21 -10.88 -14.19
CA ILE A 235 12.34 -11.61 -14.79
C ILE A 235 13.59 -11.45 -13.95
N GLY A 236 13.85 -10.24 -13.44
CA GLY A 236 14.96 -9.97 -12.52
C GLY A 236 14.87 -10.83 -11.24
N LYS A 237 13.67 -11.02 -10.71
CA LYS A 237 13.42 -11.92 -9.56
C LYS A 237 13.64 -13.40 -9.91
N ALA A 238 13.32 -13.82 -11.12
CA ALA A 238 13.55 -15.18 -11.59
C ALA A 238 15.03 -15.50 -11.83
N THR A 239 15.87 -14.50 -12.08
CA THR A 239 17.31 -14.69 -12.35
C THR A 239 18.04 -15.42 -11.21
N PRO A 240 17.90 -15.09 -9.93
CA PRO A 240 18.51 -15.85 -8.83
C PRO A 240 18.04 -17.31 -8.79
N ALA A 241 16.76 -17.57 -9.11
CA ALA A 241 16.23 -18.92 -9.17
C ALA A 241 16.85 -19.73 -10.32
N ILE A 242 17.05 -19.11 -11.49
CA ILE A 242 17.71 -19.73 -12.63
C ILE A 242 19.19 -20.02 -12.31
N VAL A 243 19.89 -19.07 -11.69
CA VAL A 243 21.31 -19.25 -11.30
C VAL A 243 21.44 -20.36 -10.26
N SER A 244 20.56 -20.39 -9.23
CA SER A 244 20.59 -21.44 -8.22
C SER A 244 20.27 -22.82 -8.80
N LEU A 245 19.39 -22.89 -9.79
CA LEU A 245 19.11 -24.10 -10.54
C LEU A 245 20.35 -24.62 -11.28
N LEU A 246 21.02 -23.73 -12.02
CA LEU A 246 22.23 -24.09 -12.78
C LEU A 246 23.34 -24.60 -11.86
N LEU A 247 23.51 -23.93 -10.69
CA LEU A 247 24.47 -24.37 -9.67
C LEU A 247 24.06 -25.69 -9.06
N ALA A 248 22.77 -25.89 -8.76
CA ALA A 248 22.27 -27.14 -8.24
C ALA A 248 22.48 -28.29 -9.24
N TYR A 249 22.17 -28.07 -10.51
CA TYR A 249 22.39 -29.06 -11.56
C TYR A 249 23.87 -29.43 -11.74
N ALA A 250 24.77 -28.44 -11.69
CA ALA A 250 26.21 -28.68 -11.77
C ALA A 250 26.73 -29.47 -10.55
N LEU A 251 26.24 -29.16 -9.34
CA LEU A 251 26.60 -29.86 -8.12
C LEU A 251 26.10 -31.31 -8.07
N VAL A 252 24.88 -31.56 -8.52
CA VAL A 252 24.29 -32.93 -8.58
C VAL A 252 25.11 -33.83 -9.53
N GLY A 253 25.65 -33.26 -10.61
CA GLY A 253 26.48 -34.01 -11.55
C GLY A 253 27.86 -34.44 -11.00
N GLU A 254 28.34 -33.81 -9.92
CA GLU A 254 29.66 -34.08 -9.31
C GLU A 254 29.58 -34.79 -7.95
N LEU A 255 28.41 -34.89 -7.30
CA LEU A 255 28.24 -35.48 -5.99
C LEU A 255 27.75 -36.93 -6.11
N ASP A 256 28.36 -37.82 -5.29
CA ASP A 256 27.94 -39.19 -5.15
C ASP A 256 26.63 -39.25 -4.37
N ILE A 257 25.52 -39.34 -5.11
CA ILE A 257 24.14 -39.21 -4.59
C ILE A 257 23.75 -40.38 -3.66
N ASP A 258 24.45 -41.50 -3.75
CA ASP A 258 24.14 -42.75 -3.03
C ASP A 258 24.25 -42.65 -1.51
N SER A 259 24.92 -41.65 -0.95
CA SER A 259 25.15 -41.55 0.50
C SER A 259 24.34 -40.45 1.23
N HIS A 260 23.84 -39.42 0.53
CA HIS A 260 23.10 -38.26 1.13
C HIS A 260 21.97 -37.76 0.21
N GLY A 261 21.37 -38.67 -0.56
CA GLY A 261 20.50 -38.31 -1.68
C GLY A 261 19.26 -37.47 -1.33
N SER A 262 18.55 -37.84 -0.25
CA SER A 262 17.28 -37.17 0.11
C SER A 262 17.48 -35.75 0.65
N GLU A 263 18.46 -35.55 1.56
CA GLU A 263 18.78 -34.25 2.16
C GLU A 263 19.25 -33.24 1.10
N LEU A 264 20.14 -33.69 0.21
CA LEU A 264 20.67 -32.87 -0.87
C LEU A 264 19.56 -32.50 -1.85
N LEU A 265 18.70 -33.43 -2.23
CA LEU A 265 17.56 -33.23 -3.11
C LEU A 265 16.56 -32.22 -2.51
N ALA A 266 16.25 -32.37 -1.22
CA ALA A 266 15.38 -31.43 -0.51
C ALA A 266 15.95 -30.01 -0.52
N ALA A 267 17.24 -29.84 -0.21
CA ALA A 267 17.91 -28.55 -0.24
C ALA A 267 17.94 -27.94 -1.65
N LEU A 268 18.20 -28.75 -2.67
CA LEU A 268 18.24 -28.30 -4.07
C LEU A 268 16.88 -27.87 -4.61
N VAL A 269 15.80 -28.53 -4.18
CA VAL A 269 14.42 -28.16 -4.57
C VAL A 269 13.97 -26.91 -3.83
N LEU A 270 14.30 -26.75 -2.56
CA LEU A 270 13.88 -25.60 -1.76
C LEU A 270 14.72 -24.33 -2.01
N ALA A 271 15.98 -24.45 -2.40
CA ALA A 271 16.85 -23.31 -2.61
C ALA A 271 16.33 -22.29 -3.63
N PRO A 272 15.84 -22.67 -4.81
CA PRO A 272 15.22 -21.73 -5.76
C PRO A 272 13.98 -21.05 -5.17
N ALA A 273 13.15 -21.79 -4.42
CA ALA A 273 11.95 -21.24 -3.77
C ALA A 273 12.34 -20.21 -2.70
N PHE A 274 13.33 -20.50 -1.89
CA PHE A 274 13.86 -19.64 -0.85
C PHE A 274 14.47 -18.36 -1.42
N ILE A 275 15.33 -18.47 -2.44
CA ILE A 275 15.97 -17.33 -3.10
C ILE A 275 14.90 -16.46 -3.78
N THR A 276 13.91 -17.07 -4.44
CA THR A 276 12.83 -16.33 -5.09
C THR A 276 11.96 -15.60 -4.07
N ALA A 277 11.65 -16.22 -2.93
CA ALA A 277 10.89 -15.58 -1.85
C ALA A 277 11.64 -14.40 -1.23
N ILE A 278 12.95 -14.50 -1.05
CA ILE A 278 13.80 -13.40 -0.55
C ILE A 278 13.93 -12.29 -1.59
N ALA A 279 14.04 -12.63 -2.87
CA ALA A 279 14.17 -11.67 -3.96
C ALA A 279 12.83 -10.99 -4.33
N SER A 280 11.70 -11.51 -3.80
CA SER A 280 10.35 -11.08 -4.17
C SER A 280 9.92 -9.68 -3.72
N PRO A 281 10.60 -8.91 -2.83
CA PRO A 281 10.07 -7.68 -2.25
C PRO A 281 10.08 -6.42 -3.15
N ALA A 282 10.07 -6.53 -4.49
CA ALA A 282 9.96 -5.33 -5.34
C ALA A 282 8.70 -4.50 -5.07
N ILE A 283 7.61 -5.17 -4.65
CA ILE A 283 6.38 -4.47 -4.24
C ILE A 283 6.61 -3.60 -2.99
N LEU A 284 7.54 -3.95 -2.12
CA LEU A 284 7.89 -3.17 -0.95
C LEU A 284 8.62 -1.87 -1.34
N GLY A 285 9.41 -1.91 -2.41
CA GLY A 285 9.98 -0.70 -3.02
C GLY A 285 8.87 0.25 -3.49
N ARG A 286 7.81 -0.28 -4.12
CA ARG A 286 6.66 0.50 -4.56
C ARG A 286 5.82 1.05 -3.40
N LEU A 287 5.68 0.29 -2.31
CA LEU A 287 5.03 0.77 -1.08
C LEU A 287 5.81 1.91 -0.41
N SER A 288 7.14 1.90 -0.51
CA SER A 288 7.99 2.97 0.03
C SER A 288 8.01 4.22 -0.86
N GLU A 289 7.61 4.11 -2.13
CA GLU A 289 7.57 5.23 -3.06
C GLU A 289 6.55 6.28 -2.62
N SER A 290 6.99 7.51 -2.48
CA SER A 290 6.15 8.66 -2.12
C SER A 290 5.20 8.42 -0.94
N ASP A 291 5.57 7.57 0.02
CA ASP A 291 4.74 7.13 1.14
C ASP A 291 3.45 6.37 0.73
N CYS A 292 3.45 5.72 -0.44
CA CYS A 292 2.30 4.93 -0.93
C CYS A 292 1.83 3.90 0.10
N GLY A 293 2.75 3.17 0.74
CA GLY A 293 2.43 2.21 1.80
C GLY A 293 1.79 2.85 3.02
N ARG A 294 2.18 4.08 3.39
CA ARG A 294 1.53 4.81 4.49
C ARG A 294 0.09 5.19 4.16
N TRP A 295 -0.17 5.58 2.92
CA TRP A 295 -1.54 5.84 2.49
C TRP A 295 -2.39 4.57 2.57
N TRP A 296 -1.91 3.44 2.04
CA TRP A 296 -2.61 2.15 2.15
C TRP A 296 -2.81 1.73 3.61
N ASP A 297 -1.78 1.90 4.45
CA ASP A 297 -1.82 1.58 5.88
C ASP A 297 -2.87 2.43 6.63
N ALA A 298 -3.08 3.68 6.25
CA ALA A 298 -4.11 4.54 6.82
C ALA A 298 -5.52 4.09 6.45
N VAL A 299 -5.78 3.81 5.16
CA VAL A 299 -7.16 3.54 4.67
C VAL A 299 -7.59 2.08 4.87
N VAL A 300 -6.67 1.14 4.79
CA VAL A 300 -6.94 -0.31 4.97
C VAL A 300 -6.87 -0.74 6.43
N GLY A 301 -6.14 0.03 7.25
CA GLY A 301 -5.73 -0.37 8.59
C GLY A 301 -4.43 -1.18 8.58
N PRO A 302 -4.12 -1.95 9.64
CA PRO A 302 -2.81 -2.60 9.77
C PRO A 302 -2.44 -3.44 8.55
N MET A 303 -1.37 -3.04 7.83
CA MET A 303 -0.88 -3.71 6.62
C MET A 303 -0.38 -5.15 6.87
N ALA A 304 -0.23 -5.56 8.11
CA ALA A 304 0.01 -6.95 8.45
C ALA A 304 -1.13 -7.90 7.96
N ARG A 305 -2.37 -7.40 7.87
CA ARG A 305 -3.51 -8.19 7.36
C ARG A 305 -3.43 -8.47 5.86
N PRO A 306 -3.16 -7.50 4.99
CA PRO A 306 -2.99 -7.74 3.56
C PRO A 306 -1.60 -8.29 3.18
N ALA A 307 -0.66 -8.46 4.13
CA ALA A 307 0.67 -9.02 3.86
C ALA A 307 0.60 -10.37 3.13
N TYR A 308 -0.37 -11.22 3.48
CA TYR A 308 -0.62 -12.48 2.78
C TYR A 308 -0.90 -12.28 1.29
N SER A 309 -1.71 -11.29 0.97
CA SER A 309 -2.10 -10.99 -0.42
C SER A 309 -0.95 -10.39 -1.20
N ILE A 310 -0.21 -9.48 -0.57
CA ILE A 310 0.95 -8.81 -1.15
C ILE A 310 2.06 -9.84 -1.41
N GLY A 311 2.38 -10.67 -0.41
CA GLY A 311 3.34 -11.76 -0.55
C GLY A 311 2.91 -12.77 -1.63
N GLY A 312 1.62 -13.17 -1.61
CA GLY A 312 1.06 -14.08 -2.60
C GLY A 312 1.13 -13.55 -4.02
N SER A 313 0.80 -12.27 -4.25
CA SER A 313 0.87 -11.68 -5.61
C SER A 313 2.29 -11.65 -6.16
N SER A 314 3.29 -11.46 -5.30
CA SER A 314 4.70 -11.35 -5.73
C SER A 314 5.30 -12.66 -6.24
N ILE A 315 4.72 -13.81 -5.90
CA ILE A 315 5.27 -15.13 -6.27
C ILE A 315 4.58 -15.77 -7.48
N ILE A 316 3.40 -15.30 -7.89
CA ILE A 316 2.62 -15.96 -8.97
C ILE A 316 3.43 -16.06 -10.27
N LEU A 317 4.17 -15.03 -10.63
CA LEU A 317 5.01 -15.04 -11.83
C LEU A 317 6.30 -15.88 -11.66
N PRO A 318 6.98 -15.90 -10.49
CA PRO A 318 8.10 -16.81 -10.23
C PRO A 318 7.74 -18.30 -10.16
N ILE A 319 6.52 -18.66 -9.76
CA ILE A 319 6.08 -20.07 -9.63
C ILE A 319 6.41 -20.90 -10.88
N PRO A 320 6.07 -20.51 -12.11
CA PRO A 320 6.37 -21.30 -13.32
C PRO A 320 7.87 -21.57 -13.48
N VAL A 321 8.73 -20.60 -13.12
CA VAL A 321 10.18 -20.75 -13.23
C VAL A 321 10.69 -21.78 -12.21
N VAL A 322 10.17 -21.76 -10.99
CA VAL A 322 10.51 -22.73 -9.95
C VAL A 322 10.06 -24.13 -10.34
N TYR A 323 8.85 -24.28 -10.91
CA TYR A 323 8.37 -25.57 -11.40
C TYR A 323 9.17 -26.10 -12.59
N LEU A 324 9.56 -25.22 -13.51
CA LEU A 324 10.46 -25.61 -14.60
C LEU A 324 11.80 -26.11 -14.06
N SER A 325 12.34 -25.41 -13.03
CA SER A 325 13.56 -25.78 -12.34
C SER A 325 13.43 -27.17 -11.71
N TRP A 326 12.36 -27.36 -10.98
CA TRP A 326 12.08 -28.63 -10.34
C TRP A 326 11.91 -29.78 -11.35
N PHE A 327 11.20 -29.54 -12.46
CA PHE A 327 11.01 -30.55 -13.50
C PHE A 327 12.32 -30.98 -14.16
N VAL A 328 13.24 -30.05 -14.38
CA VAL A 328 14.58 -30.35 -14.91
C VAL A 328 15.39 -31.17 -13.92
N LEU A 329 15.34 -30.83 -12.62
CA LEU A 329 16.05 -31.59 -11.57
C LEU A 329 15.44 -32.98 -11.34
N ALA A 330 14.12 -33.09 -11.28
CA ALA A 330 13.42 -34.37 -11.11
C ALA A 330 13.65 -35.33 -12.30
N GLY A 331 13.80 -34.79 -13.52
CA GLY A 331 14.11 -35.59 -14.69
C GLY A 331 15.53 -36.19 -14.69
N SER A 332 16.40 -35.76 -13.80
CA SER A 332 17.76 -36.27 -13.62
C SER A 332 17.90 -37.34 -12.52
N VAL A 333 16.81 -37.62 -11.76
CA VAL A 333 16.77 -38.61 -10.68
C VAL A 333 16.00 -39.86 -11.12
N ASP A 334 16.58 -41.03 -10.96
CA ASP A 334 15.99 -42.31 -11.41
C ASP A 334 14.62 -42.62 -10.76
N SER A 335 13.76 -43.26 -11.51
CA SER A 335 12.31 -43.35 -11.38
C SER A 335 11.74 -44.30 -10.31
N GLU A 336 12.47 -44.74 -9.32
CA GLU A 336 11.91 -45.65 -8.29
C GLU A 336 11.06 -44.94 -7.20
N THR A 337 11.14 -43.61 -7.12
CA THR A 337 10.40 -42.74 -6.18
C THR A 337 9.05 -42.25 -6.67
N SER A 338 8.45 -42.89 -7.68
CA SER A 338 7.28 -42.37 -8.38
C SER A 338 5.96 -42.31 -7.59
N SER A 339 5.84 -42.95 -6.43
CA SER A 339 4.62 -42.86 -5.62
C SER A 339 4.56 -41.63 -4.69
N GLU A 340 5.69 -41.01 -4.40
CA GLU A 340 5.80 -39.83 -3.56
C GLU A 340 5.78 -38.52 -4.36
N VAL A 341 5.88 -38.61 -5.67
CA VAL A 341 5.91 -37.44 -6.62
C VAL A 341 4.74 -36.47 -6.42
N LEU A 342 3.57 -36.98 -5.98
CA LEU A 342 2.40 -36.11 -5.78
C LEU A 342 2.60 -35.06 -4.69
N TRP A 343 3.33 -35.36 -3.62
CA TRP A 343 3.64 -34.44 -2.53
C TRP A 343 4.61 -33.35 -2.96
N TRP A 344 5.54 -33.67 -3.82
CA TRP A 344 6.58 -32.78 -4.30
C TRP A 344 6.06 -31.72 -5.29
N ILE A 345 4.87 -31.94 -5.89
CA ILE A 345 4.30 -31.00 -6.86
C ILE A 345 3.83 -29.70 -6.18
N TRP A 346 3.14 -29.79 -5.07
CA TRP A 346 2.56 -28.60 -4.41
C TRP A 346 3.44 -28.01 -3.31
N LEU A 347 4.35 -28.79 -2.75
CA LEU A 347 5.19 -28.40 -1.64
C LEU A 347 6.11 -27.20 -1.96
N PRO A 348 6.81 -27.12 -3.10
CA PRO A 348 7.58 -25.95 -3.48
C PRO A 348 6.74 -24.68 -3.59
N ALA A 349 5.52 -24.78 -4.13
CA ALA A 349 4.62 -23.61 -4.24
C ALA A 349 4.16 -23.14 -2.88
N LEU A 350 3.83 -24.07 -1.97
CA LEU A 350 3.43 -23.74 -0.61
C LEU A 350 4.59 -23.09 0.17
N SER A 351 5.79 -23.67 0.07
CA SER A 351 6.99 -23.12 0.72
C SER A 351 7.33 -21.72 0.20
N MET A 352 7.20 -21.49 -1.12
CA MET A 352 7.37 -20.16 -1.70
C MET A 352 6.34 -19.19 -1.15
N LEU A 353 5.08 -19.59 -1.05
CA LEU A 353 4.01 -18.75 -0.52
C LEU A 353 4.30 -18.37 0.93
N ASP A 354 4.61 -19.32 1.77
CA ASP A 354 4.88 -19.09 3.20
C ASP A 354 6.11 -18.18 3.39
N LEU A 355 7.18 -18.42 2.67
CA LEU A 355 8.39 -17.60 2.73
C LEU A 355 8.16 -16.18 2.20
N ALA A 356 7.42 -16.03 1.10
CA ALA A 356 7.08 -14.73 0.55
C ALA A 356 6.19 -13.92 1.49
N VAL A 357 5.21 -14.57 2.12
CA VAL A 357 4.34 -13.95 3.13
C VAL A 357 5.14 -13.55 4.37
N ALA A 358 5.99 -14.45 4.88
CA ALA A 358 6.84 -14.16 6.03
C ALA A 358 7.83 -13.03 5.74
N ALA A 359 8.48 -13.04 4.57
CA ALA A 359 9.37 -11.97 4.12
C ALA A 359 8.64 -10.62 4.01
N THR A 360 7.43 -10.62 3.44
CA THR A 360 6.62 -9.40 3.31
C THR A 360 6.19 -8.88 4.68
N ALA A 361 5.71 -9.74 5.57
CA ALA A 361 5.32 -9.37 6.92
C ALA A 361 6.49 -8.78 7.72
N LEU A 362 7.65 -9.43 7.68
CA LEU A 362 8.87 -8.95 8.34
C LEU A 362 9.32 -7.59 7.78
N HIS A 363 9.29 -7.39 6.46
CA HIS A 363 9.63 -6.11 5.86
C HIS A 363 8.69 -4.99 6.30
N ILE A 364 7.39 -5.26 6.36
CA ILE A 364 6.40 -4.28 6.84
C ILE A 364 6.66 -3.95 8.31
N MET A 365 6.94 -4.94 9.14
CA MET A 365 7.25 -4.72 10.56
C MET A 365 8.54 -3.93 10.76
N VAL A 366 9.58 -4.24 9.99
CA VAL A 366 10.89 -3.56 10.08
C VAL A 366 10.83 -2.18 9.44
N GLY A 367 10.01 -1.99 8.40
CA GLY A 367 9.77 -0.68 7.78
C GLY A 367 9.25 0.37 8.77
N ASP A 368 8.40 -0.04 9.70
CA ASP A 368 7.95 0.81 10.82
C ASP A 368 9.08 1.15 11.83
N LEU A 369 10.08 0.29 11.94
CA LEU A 369 11.25 0.48 12.80
C LEU A 369 12.39 1.28 12.12
N SER A 370 12.36 1.39 10.79
CA SER A 370 13.49 1.84 9.96
C SER A 370 13.71 3.35 9.87
N ARG A 371 13.50 4.11 10.91
CA ARG A 371 14.34 5.30 11.13
C ARG A 371 15.81 4.95 11.41
N ALA A 372 16.14 3.67 11.51
CA ALA A 372 17.50 3.14 11.68
C ALA A 372 17.84 2.18 10.53
N SER A 373 18.36 2.77 9.45
CA SER A 373 19.28 2.20 8.43
C SER A 373 19.50 0.68 8.32
N ALA A 374 19.54 0.20 7.07
CA ALA A 374 20.39 -0.90 6.54
C ALA A 374 20.28 -2.32 7.11
N ALA A 375 19.50 -2.61 8.14
CA ALA A 375 19.49 -3.92 8.79
C ALA A 375 18.38 -4.94 8.37
N PRO A 376 17.41 -4.63 7.48
CA PRO A 376 16.31 -5.57 7.24
C PRO A 376 16.75 -6.83 6.49
N ALA A 377 17.61 -6.73 5.49
CA ALA A 377 17.99 -7.88 4.68
C ALA A 377 18.82 -8.94 5.44
N PRO A 378 19.85 -8.59 6.24
CA PRO A 378 20.55 -9.59 7.06
C PRO A 378 19.66 -10.21 8.14
N LEU A 379 18.77 -9.46 8.76
CA LEU A 379 17.86 -9.95 9.79
C LEU A 379 16.83 -10.93 9.20
N LEU A 380 16.33 -10.61 8.01
CA LEU A 380 15.46 -11.47 7.21
C LEU A 380 16.15 -12.82 6.89
N LEU A 381 17.40 -12.76 6.44
CA LEU A 381 18.20 -13.96 6.14
C LEU A 381 18.33 -14.86 7.38
N VAL A 382 18.67 -14.30 8.54
CA VAL A 382 18.83 -15.05 9.79
C VAL A 382 17.51 -15.70 10.23
N VAL A 383 16.39 -14.95 10.14
CA VAL A 383 15.07 -15.47 10.55
C VAL A 383 14.56 -16.54 9.58
N LEU A 384 14.85 -16.44 8.29
CA LEU A 384 14.39 -17.38 7.27
C LEU A 384 15.28 -18.63 7.14
N VAL A 385 16.51 -18.62 7.65
CA VAL A 385 17.39 -19.80 7.62
C VAL A 385 16.79 -20.95 8.45
N TRP A 386 16.21 -20.65 9.61
CA TRP A 386 15.65 -21.69 10.47
C TRP A 386 14.47 -22.43 9.80
N PRO A 387 13.41 -21.78 9.29
CA PRO A 387 12.36 -22.46 8.54
C PRO A 387 12.87 -23.25 7.33
N PHE A 388 13.92 -22.78 6.66
CA PHE A 388 14.53 -23.48 5.55
C PHE A 388 15.18 -24.79 5.99
N LEU A 389 15.92 -24.78 7.11
CA LEU A 389 16.53 -25.99 7.67
C LEU A 389 15.49 -27.00 8.15
N GLU A 390 14.43 -26.56 8.82
CA GLU A 390 13.32 -27.42 9.25
C GLU A 390 12.57 -28.03 8.04
N LEU A 391 12.38 -27.26 6.95
CA LEU A 391 11.77 -27.78 5.73
C LEU A 391 12.67 -28.80 5.02
N THR A 392 13.98 -28.57 4.99
CA THR A 392 14.93 -29.54 4.42
C THR A 392 14.96 -30.82 5.23
N ASP A 393 14.95 -30.73 6.56
CA ASP A 393 14.92 -31.90 7.46
C ASP A 393 13.60 -32.68 7.29
N ALA A 394 12.47 -31.99 7.24
CA ALA A 394 11.16 -32.62 7.02
C ALA A 394 11.02 -33.30 5.65
N LEU A 395 11.74 -32.85 4.64
CA LEU A 395 11.73 -33.44 3.29
C LEU A 395 12.73 -34.57 3.13
N SER A 396 13.73 -34.68 4.04
CA SER A 396 14.72 -35.74 4.04
C SER A 396 14.25 -37.02 4.75
N THR A 397 13.23 -36.89 5.63
CA THR A 397 12.57 -38.01 6.33
C THR A 397 11.40 -38.57 5.52
#